data_d83ca262b547fe0beec8a2dc64f17ad9
#
_entry.id   d83ca262b547fe0beec8a2dc64f17ad9
#
_cell.length_a   1.000
_cell.length_b   1.000
_cell.length_c   1.000
_cell.angle_alpha   90.00
_cell.angle_beta   90.00
_cell.angle_gamma   90.00
#
_symmetry.space_group_name_H-M   'P 1'
#
loop_
_entity.id
_entity.type
_entity.pdbx_description
1 polymer ?
#
loop_
_entity_poly.entity_id
_entity_poly.type
_entity_poly.pdbx_seq_one_letter_code
_entity_poly.pdbx_strand_id
1 'polypeptide(L)'
;MTAETSQTLDRGLTLLTLLADHPEGMRVSEIAAELGIGRTVVYRLVVTLEKHALLRRAADGRCHVGLGLIGLARQVQPLLREAALPALR
;
A
#
# COMPACT_ATOMS: atom_id res chain seq x y z
N MET A 1 9.48 24.68 -13.68
CA MET A 1 8.77 23.65 -14.46
C MET A 1 8.29 22.54 -13.53
N THR A 2 7.03 22.20 -13.65
CA THR A 2 6.45 21.14 -12.86
C THR A 2 6.39 19.85 -13.67
N ALA A 3 6.86 18.78 -13.09
CA ALA A 3 6.75 17.46 -13.70
C ALA A 3 5.33 16.94 -13.47
N GLU A 4 4.80 16.26 -14.45
CA GLU A 4 3.51 15.60 -14.29
C GLU A 4 3.69 14.35 -13.47
N THR A 5 2.73 14.05 -12.61
CA THR A 5 2.76 12.83 -11.81
C THR A 5 2.15 11.68 -12.60
N SER A 6 2.60 10.47 -12.28
CA SER A 6 2.01 9.27 -12.84
C SER A 6 0.74 8.94 -12.07
N GLN A 7 -0.41 9.02 -12.73
CA GLN A 7 -1.69 8.75 -12.08
C GLN A 7 -1.77 7.31 -11.57
N THR A 8 -1.28 6.36 -12.34
CA THR A 8 -1.33 4.95 -11.95
C THR A 8 -0.49 4.69 -10.71
N LEU A 9 0.73 5.22 -10.70
CA LEU A 9 1.60 5.06 -9.53
C LEU A 9 1.03 5.76 -8.32
N ASP A 10 0.51 6.97 -8.52
CA ASP A 10 -0.12 7.74 -7.45
C ASP A 10 -1.25 6.95 -6.79
N ARG A 11 -2.10 6.35 -7.62
CA ARG A 11 -3.21 5.52 -7.12
C ARG A 11 -2.71 4.32 -6.35
N GLY A 12 -1.65 3.68 -6.82
CA GLY A 12 -1.06 2.53 -6.14
C GLY A 12 -0.51 2.90 -4.77
N LEU A 13 0.20 4.01 -4.68
CA LEU A 13 0.75 4.48 -3.42
C LEU A 13 -0.35 4.92 -2.45
N THR A 14 -1.40 5.57 -2.97
CA THR A 14 -2.55 5.95 -2.17
C THR A 14 -3.25 4.72 -1.60
N LEU A 15 -3.34 3.66 -2.40
CA LEU A 15 -3.93 2.40 -1.97
C LEU A 15 -3.13 1.81 -0.80
N LEU A 16 -1.80 1.81 -0.89
CA LEU A 16 -0.96 1.31 0.19
C LEU A 16 -1.14 2.11 1.47
N THR A 17 -1.21 3.43 1.34
CA THR A 17 -1.44 4.30 2.49
C THR A 17 -2.78 4.01 3.14
N LEU A 18 -3.80 3.78 2.31
CA LEU A 18 -5.13 3.43 2.81
C LEU A 18 -5.09 2.11 3.58
N LEU A 19 -4.40 1.10 3.04
CA LEU A 19 -4.29 -0.19 3.71
C LEU A 19 -3.54 -0.08 5.04
N ALA A 20 -2.57 0.82 5.12
CA ALA A 20 -1.83 1.02 6.36
C ALA A 20 -2.73 1.51 7.49
N ASP A 21 -3.81 2.21 7.15
CA ASP A 21 -4.78 2.70 8.14
C ASP A 21 -5.84 1.65 8.47
N HIS A 22 -5.81 0.49 7.82
CA HIS A 22 -6.80 -0.56 8.01
C HIS A 22 -6.12 -1.90 8.29
N PRO A 23 -5.56 -2.08 9.49
CA PRO A 23 -4.85 -3.34 9.81
C PRO A 23 -5.72 -4.58 9.69
N GLU A 24 -7.04 -4.42 9.78
CA GLU A 24 -7.98 -5.54 9.59
C GLU A 24 -8.10 -5.95 8.13
N GLY A 25 -7.53 -5.17 7.20
CA GLY A 25 -7.59 -5.46 5.78
C GLY A 25 -8.82 -4.87 5.11
N MET A 26 -8.74 -4.75 3.80
CA MET A 26 -9.85 -4.21 3.00
C MET A 26 -10.08 -5.07 1.77
N ARG A 27 -11.33 -5.22 1.39
CA ARG A 27 -11.69 -5.92 0.16
C ARG A 27 -11.56 -4.98 -1.03
N VAL A 28 -11.37 -5.55 -2.22
CA VAL A 28 -11.25 -4.76 -3.46
C VAL A 28 -12.43 -3.79 -3.62
N SER A 29 -13.64 -4.25 -3.30
CA SER A 29 -14.83 -3.39 -3.42
C SER A 29 -14.78 -2.19 -2.47
N GLU A 30 -14.25 -2.40 -1.27
CA GLU A 30 -14.12 -1.33 -0.28
C GLU A 30 -13.07 -0.32 -0.71
N ILE A 31 -11.95 -0.82 -1.24
CA ILE A 31 -10.89 0.03 -1.75
C ILE A 31 -11.41 0.88 -2.93
N ALA A 32 -12.14 0.25 -3.84
CA ALA A 32 -12.70 0.94 -4.99
C ALA A 32 -13.62 2.08 -4.57
N ALA A 33 -14.48 1.82 -3.58
CA ALA A 33 -15.38 2.83 -3.06
C ALA A 33 -14.62 3.98 -2.42
N GLU A 34 -13.60 3.67 -1.62
CA GLU A 34 -12.80 4.69 -0.93
C GLU A 34 -12.03 5.56 -1.90
N LEU A 35 -11.44 4.97 -2.93
CA LEU A 35 -10.61 5.69 -3.90
C LEU A 35 -11.44 6.32 -5.01
N GLY A 36 -12.72 5.94 -5.12
CA GLY A 36 -13.59 6.49 -6.17
C GLY A 36 -13.21 6.04 -7.56
N ILE A 37 -12.69 4.82 -7.70
CA ILE A 37 -12.29 4.25 -9.00
C ILE A 37 -12.91 2.87 -9.17
N GLY A 38 -12.87 2.36 -10.41
CA GLY A 38 -13.48 1.08 -10.73
C GLY A 38 -12.74 -0.10 -10.13
N ARG A 39 -13.46 -1.18 -9.88
CA ARG A 39 -12.88 -2.40 -9.31
C ARG A 39 -11.80 -3.01 -10.20
N THR A 40 -11.99 -2.93 -11.52
CA THR A 40 -11.00 -3.45 -12.46
C THR A 40 -9.66 -2.74 -12.30
N VAL A 41 -9.71 -1.42 -12.12
CA VAL A 41 -8.50 -0.63 -11.91
C VAL A 41 -7.86 -1.01 -10.59
N VAL A 42 -8.66 -1.12 -9.52
CA VAL A 42 -8.16 -1.52 -8.21
C VAL A 42 -7.50 -2.88 -8.28
N TYR A 43 -8.15 -3.84 -8.96
CA TYR A 43 -7.62 -5.19 -9.06
C TYR A 43 -6.24 -5.21 -9.73
N ARG A 44 -6.07 -4.40 -10.78
CA ARG A 44 -4.77 -4.29 -11.45
C ARG A 44 -3.70 -3.72 -10.52
N LEU A 45 -4.07 -2.73 -9.72
CA LEU A 45 -3.16 -2.16 -8.74
C LEU A 45 -2.78 -3.20 -7.69
N VAL A 46 -3.77 -3.94 -7.21
CA VAL A 46 -3.55 -4.99 -6.21
C VAL A 46 -2.58 -6.05 -6.72
N VAL A 47 -2.82 -6.56 -7.92
CA VAL A 47 -1.97 -7.59 -8.51
C VAL A 47 -0.54 -7.07 -8.70
N THR A 48 -0.41 -5.83 -9.15
CA THR A 48 0.90 -5.22 -9.36
C THR A 48 1.65 -5.05 -8.04
N LEU A 49 0.96 -4.59 -7.01
CA LEU A 49 1.57 -4.40 -5.70
C LEU A 49 1.95 -5.74 -5.07
N GLU A 50 1.13 -6.78 -5.28
CA GLU A 50 1.45 -8.13 -4.85
C GLU A 50 2.75 -8.63 -5.49
N LYS A 51 2.91 -8.34 -6.77
CA LYS A 51 4.10 -8.75 -7.52
C LYS A 51 5.37 -8.20 -6.86
N HIS A 52 5.28 -7.03 -6.27
CA HIS A 52 6.42 -6.39 -5.61
C HIS A 52 6.44 -6.65 -4.10
N ALA A 53 5.59 -7.55 -3.63
CA ALA A 53 5.47 -7.89 -2.20
C ALA A 53 5.09 -6.70 -1.32
N LEU A 54 4.51 -5.65 -1.91
CA LEU A 54 4.07 -4.47 -1.15
C LEU A 54 2.66 -4.63 -0.63
N LEU A 55 1.93 -5.59 -1.16
CA LEU A 55 0.56 -5.90 -0.76
C LEU A 55 0.43 -7.41 -0.60
N ARG A 56 -0.32 -7.84 0.39
CA ARG A 56 -0.59 -9.24 0.64
C ARG A 56 -2.11 -9.45 0.66
N ARG A 57 -2.57 -10.47 -0.04
CA ARG A 57 -3.98 -10.85 0.00
C ARG A 57 -4.15 -12.06 0.91
N ALA A 58 -5.03 -11.92 1.90
CA ALA A 58 -5.31 -13.00 2.82
C ALA A 58 -6.28 -14.00 2.19
N ALA A 59 -6.43 -15.16 2.84
CA ALA A 59 -7.31 -16.22 2.35
C ALA A 59 -8.77 -15.77 2.23
N ASP A 60 -9.19 -14.82 3.06
CA ASP A 60 -10.55 -14.28 3.03
C ASP A 60 -10.75 -13.20 1.96
N GLY A 61 -9.72 -12.91 1.16
CA GLY A 61 -9.77 -11.93 0.09
C GLY A 61 -9.45 -10.51 0.52
N ARG A 62 -9.14 -10.28 1.79
CA ARG A 62 -8.80 -8.94 2.26
C ARG A 62 -7.36 -8.61 1.91
N CYS A 63 -7.15 -7.36 1.53
CA CYS A 63 -5.83 -6.85 1.18
C CYS A 63 -5.19 -6.19 2.38
N HIS A 64 -3.91 -6.46 2.57
CA HIS A 64 -3.10 -5.90 3.65
C HIS A 64 -1.78 -5.39 3.08
N VAL A 65 -1.13 -4.52 3.82
CA VAL A 65 0.22 -4.09 3.47
C VAL A 65 1.14 -5.31 3.54
N GLY A 66 2.01 -5.45 2.55
CA GLY A 66 2.90 -6.60 2.44
C GLY A 66 4.25 -6.39 3.10
N LEU A 67 4.92 -7.50 3.40
CA LEU A 67 6.20 -7.47 4.11
C LEU A 67 7.35 -6.87 3.29
N GLY A 68 7.19 -6.76 1.97
CA GLY A 68 8.20 -6.13 1.12
C GLY A 68 8.50 -4.70 1.51
N LEU A 69 7.55 -4.03 2.17
CA LEU A 69 7.77 -2.67 2.65
C LEU A 69 8.83 -2.61 3.74
N ILE A 70 8.99 -3.68 4.51
CA ILE A 70 10.04 -3.74 5.54
C ILE A 70 11.41 -3.68 4.89
N GLY A 71 11.59 -4.43 3.80
CA GLY A 71 12.85 -4.40 3.06
C GLY A 71 13.18 -3.03 2.52
N LEU A 72 12.20 -2.35 1.95
CA LEU A 72 12.41 -0.99 1.45
C LEU A 72 12.72 -0.03 2.60
N ALA A 73 11.99 -0.15 3.70
CA ALA A 73 12.17 0.73 4.85
C ALA A 73 13.57 0.61 5.45
N ARG A 74 14.16 -0.59 5.40
CA ARG A 74 15.50 -0.80 5.95
C ARG A 74 16.57 0.03 5.23
N GLN A 75 16.31 0.44 4.00
CA GLN A 75 17.25 1.24 3.24
C GLN A 75 17.32 2.69 3.72
N VAL A 76 16.41 3.10 4.58
CA VAL A 76 16.38 4.47 5.10
C VAL A 76 16.79 4.53 6.57
N GLN A 77 17.66 3.62 6.99
CA GLN A 77 18.33 3.74 8.28
C GLN A 77 19.30 4.90 8.19
N PRO A 78 19.58 5.62 9.21
CA PRO A 78 19.02 5.62 10.57
C PRO A 78 17.71 6.37 10.72
N LEU A 79 17.22 6.98 9.64
CA LEU A 79 15.98 7.75 9.67
C LEU A 79 14.81 6.91 10.17
N LEU A 80 14.73 5.68 9.70
CA LEU A 80 13.72 4.75 10.13
C LEU A 80 13.84 4.46 11.63
N ARG A 81 15.07 4.32 12.11
CA ARG A 81 15.32 4.04 13.52
C ARG A 81 14.78 5.16 14.40
N GLU A 82 15.03 6.41 14.04
CA GLU A 82 14.53 7.54 14.79
C GLU A 82 13.01 7.60 14.78
N ALA A 83 12.40 7.32 13.64
CA ALA A 83 10.95 7.38 13.51
C ALA A 83 10.27 6.19 14.18
N ALA A 84 10.88 5.00 14.14
CA ALA A 84 10.25 3.77 14.59
C ALA A 84 10.41 3.52 16.09
N LEU A 85 11.53 3.93 16.69
CA LEU A 85 11.79 3.65 18.10
C LEU A 85 10.69 4.13 19.04
N PRO A 86 10.20 5.38 18.91
CA PRO A 86 9.10 5.82 19.77
C PRO A 86 7.84 4.97 19.60
N ALA A 87 7.57 4.54 18.40
CA ALA A 87 6.37 3.75 18.09
C ALA A 87 6.46 2.32 18.64
N LEU A 88 7.65 1.82 18.87
CA LEU A 88 7.86 0.45 19.35
C LEU A 88 7.80 0.33 20.88
N ARG A 89 7.65 1.42 21.58
CA ARG A 89 7.61 1.40 23.05
C ARG A 89 6.20 1.22 23.61
#